data_8cb1dd5138339c826d3f1f80456c68ab
#
_entry.id   8cb1dd5138339c826d3f1f80456c68ab
#
_cell.length_a   1.000
_cell.length_b   1.000
_cell.length_c   1.000
_cell.angle_alpha   90.00
_cell.angle_beta   90.00
_cell.angle_gamma   90.00
#
_symmetry.space_group_name_H-M   'P 1'
#
loop_
_entity.id
_entity.type
_entity.pdbx_description
1 polymer ?
#
loop_
_entity_poly.entity_id
_entity_poly.type
_entity_poly.pdbx_seq_one_letter_code
_entity_poly.pdbx_strand_id
1 'polypeptide(L)'
;MASYSIEWKDSAAKELQKLPKSVIARILAAVETLVVNPRPDGVRKLTDTESTCRIRIGDYRVVYKVYDRMLVIEVIRVRNRKDAYQ
;
A
#
# COMPACT_ATOMS: atom_id res chain seq x y z
N MET A 1 -11.30 -18.89 -4.77
CA MET A 1 -10.02 -18.26 -4.47
C MET A 1 -10.15 -17.25 -3.36
N ALA A 2 -9.18 -17.21 -2.48
CA ALA A 2 -9.18 -16.23 -1.40
C ALA A 2 -8.88 -14.85 -1.98
N SER A 3 -9.60 -13.85 -1.50
CA SER A 3 -9.28 -12.47 -1.83
C SER A 3 -9.19 -11.68 -0.53
N TYR A 4 -8.33 -10.67 -0.55
CA TYR A 4 -8.08 -9.85 0.63
C TYR A 4 -9.00 -8.64 0.63
N SER A 5 -9.31 -8.15 1.82
CA SER A 5 -10.00 -6.87 2.00
C SER A 5 -8.97 -5.78 2.26
N ILE A 6 -9.25 -4.58 1.77
CA ILE A 6 -8.36 -3.44 1.97
C ILE A 6 -8.89 -2.60 3.11
N GLU A 7 -8.03 -2.30 4.07
CA GLU A 7 -8.34 -1.35 5.13
C GLU A 7 -7.28 -0.25 5.10
N TRP A 8 -7.71 0.97 5.37
CA TRP A 8 -6.84 2.13 5.37
C TRP A 8 -6.70 2.64 6.80
N LYS A 9 -5.47 2.75 7.26
CA LYS A 9 -5.21 3.45 8.51
C LYS A 9 -5.59 4.91 8.33
N ASP A 10 -6.17 5.54 9.35
CA ASP A 10 -6.64 6.92 9.25
C ASP A 10 -5.57 7.87 8.74
N SER A 11 -4.35 7.73 9.23
CA SER A 11 -3.24 8.58 8.80
C SER A 11 -2.91 8.36 7.32
N ALA A 12 -2.98 7.12 6.84
CA ALA A 12 -2.71 6.82 5.44
C ALA A 12 -3.81 7.39 4.53
N ALA A 13 -5.06 7.28 4.96
CA ALA A 13 -6.17 7.86 4.21
C ALA A 13 -6.03 9.38 4.08
N LYS A 14 -5.62 10.03 5.15
CA LYS A 14 -5.38 11.49 5.12
C LYS A 14 -4.23 11.85 4.20
N GLU A 15 -3.17 11.06 4.20
CA GLU A 15 -2.05 11.28 3.29
C GLU A 15 -2.49 11.17 1.83
N LEU A 16 -3.31 10.17 1.55
CA LEU A 16 -3.83 9.97 0.20
C LEU A 16 -4.68 11.16 -0.26
N GLN A 17 -5.55 11.66 0.61
CA GLN A 17 -6.46 12.75 0.27
C GLN A 17 -5.75 14.05 -0.09
N LYS A 18 -4.52 14.23 0.33
CA LYS A 18 -3.73 15.41 0.02
C LYS A 18 -3.12 15.39 -1.38
N LEU A 19 -3.20 14.28 -2.07
CA LEU A 19 -2.57 14.10 -3.36
C LEU A 19 -3.48 14.54 -4.50
N PRO A 20 -2.91 14.85 -5.69
CA PRO A 20 -3.75 15.14 -6.86
C PRO A 20 -4.66 13.99 -7.21
N LYS A 21 -5.83 14.29 -7.76
CA LYS A 21 -6.82 13.26 -8.08
C LYS A 21 -6.29 12.18 -9.00
N SER A 22 -5.47 12.56 -9.98
CA SER A 22 -4.89 11.58 -10.91
C SER A 22 -3.97 10.60 -10.18
N VAL A 23 -3.23 11.07 -9.18
CA VAL A 23 -2.36 10.23 -8.38
C VAL A 23 -3.18 9.32 -7.48
N ILE A 24 -4.22 9.86 -6.86
CA ILE A 24 -5.13 9.07 -6.03
C ILE A 24 -5.69 7.89 -6.83
N ALA A 25 -6.16 8.16 -8.05
CA ALA A 25 -6.72 7.10 -8.90
C ALA A 25 -5.70 6.00 -9.19
N ARG A 26 -4.45 6.39 -9.47
CA ARG A 26 -3.39 5.43 -9.75
C ARG A 26 -3.05 4.59 -8.54
N ILE A 27 -3.00 5.23 -7.36
CA ILE A 27 -2.70 4.52 -6.12
C ILE A 27 -3.82 3.55 -5.77
N LEU A 28 -5.07 3.98 -5.90
CA LEU A 28 -6.20 3.10 -5.60
C LEU A 28 -6.23 1.90 -6.54
N ALA A 29 -5.96 2.12 -7.84
CA ALA A 29 -5.91 1.02 -8.79
C ALA A 29 -4.82 0.01 -8.42
N ALA A 30 -3.65 0.49 -8.04
CA ALA A 30 -2.54 -0.38 -7.65
C ALA A 30 -2.86 -1.15 -6.37
N VAL A 31 -3.46 -0.48 -5.39
CA VAL A 31 -3.83 -1.13 -4.12
C VAL A 31 -4.88 -2.22 -4.37
N GLU A 32 -5.83 -1.98 -5.27
CA GLU A 32 -6.84 -2.97 -5.58
C GLU A 32 -6.26 -4.25 -6.17
N THR A 33 -5.16 -4.18 -6.91
CA THR A 33 -4.53 -5.39 -7.43
C THR A 33 -3.99 -6.28 -6.32
N LEU A 34 -3.72 -5.69 -5.15
CA LEU A 34 -3.22 -6.46 -4.01
C LEU A 34 -4.29 -7.38 -3.43
N VAL A 35 -5.55 -7.12 -3.70
CA VAL A 35 -6.66 -7.96 -3.23
C VAL A 35 -6.49 -9.40 -3.72
N VAL A 36 -6.04 -9.56 -4.96
CA VAL A 36 -5.83 -10.87 -5.56
C VAL A 36 -4.41 -11.38 -5.31
N ASN A 37 -3.43 -10.48 -5.35
CA ASN A 37 -2.02 -10.84 -5.18
C ASN A 37 -1.36 -9.81 -4.25
N PRO A 38 -1.36 -10.07 -2.93
CA PRO A 38 -0.83 -9.11 -1.97
C PRO A 38 0.69 -8.93 -2.02
N ARG A 39 1.40 -9.84 -2.68
CA ARG A 39 2.85 -9.75 -2.82
C ARG A 39 3.26 -9.90 -4.29
N PRO A 40 2.91 -8.91 -5.13
CA PRO A 40 3.26 -8.98 -6.54
C PRO A 40 4.77 -8.88 -6.76
N ASP A 41 5.21 -9.25 -7.95
CA ASP A 41 6.61 -9.13 -8.33
C ASP A 41 7.05 -7.66 -8.18
N GLY A 42 8.24 -7.46 -7.64
CA GLY A 42 8.77 -6.13 -7.41
C GLY A 42 8.42 -5.55 -6.04
N VAL A 43 7.54 -6.21 -5.27
CA VAL A 43 7.25 -5.77 -3.92
C VAL A 43 8.48 -6.03 -3.04
N ARG A 44 8.71 -5.13 -2.08
CA ARG A 44 9.82 -5.28 -1.16
C ARG A 44 9.32 -5.32 0.27
N LYS A 45 9.86 -6.25 1.05
CA LYS A 45 9.62 -6.30 2.48
C LYS A 45 10.48 -5.22 3.13
N LEU A 46 9.91 -4.50 4.08
CA LEU A 46 10.63 -3.48 4.82
C LEU A 46 11.33 -4.02 6.04
N THR A 47 10.84 -5.15 6.55
CA THR A 47 11.43 -5.79 7.74
C THR A 47 11.43 -7.28 7.55
N ASP A 48 12.21 -7.96 8.37
CA ASP A 48 12.23 -9.43 8.41
C ASP A 48 10.95 -9.99 9.04
N THR A 49 10.15 -9.14 9.67
CA THR A 49 8.84 -9.53 10.14
C THR A 49 7.90 -9.43 8.96
N GLU A 50 7.81 -10.42 8.29
CA GLU A 50 7.08 -10.96 7.17
C GLU A 50 5.88 -10.22 6.64
N SER A 51 5.23 -9.33 7.42
CA SER A 51 3.94 -8.78 7.04
C SER A 51 3.97 -7.41 6.39
N THR A 52 5.08 -6.68 6.53
CA THR A 52 5.16 -5.30 6.03
C THR A 52 5.81 -5.27 4.67
N CYS A 53 5.11 -4.66 3.72
CA CYS A 53 5.52 -4.61 2.32
C CYS A 53 5.45 -3.18 1.81
N ARG A 54 6.07 -2.94 0.68
CA ARG A 54 6.06 -1.65 0.03
C ARG A 54 5.93 -1.82 -1.48
N ILE A 55 5.02 -1.06 -2.08
CA ILE A 55 4.96 -0.96 -3.54
C ILE A 55 5.25 0.47 -3.96
N ARG A 56 5.76 0.59 -5.16
CA ARG A 56 6.11 1.88 -5.74
C ARG A 56 5.17 2.20 -6.89
N ILE A 57 4.61 3.41 -6.88
CA ILE A 57 3.72 3.88 -7.94
C ILE A 57 4.24 5.25 -8.38
N GLY A 58 5.02 5.28 -9.46
CA GLY A 58 5.66 6.51 -9.90
C GLY A 58 6.59 7.05 -8.82
N ASP A 59 6.35 8.28 -8.40
CA ASP A 59 7.13 8.93 -7.34
C ASP A 59 6.59 8.68 -5.95
N TYR A 60 5.59 7.81 -5.82
CA TYR A 60 4.93 7.55 -4.55
C TYR A 60 5.20 6.14 -4.08
N ARG A 61 5.17 5.96 -2.77
CA ARG A 61 5.33 4.66 -2.13
C ARG A 61 4.16 4.40 -1.22
N VAL A 62 3.66 3.18 -1.28
CA VAL A 62 2.58 2.74 -0.40
C VAL A 62 3.13 1.62 0.46
N VAL A 63 3.07 1.81 1.77
CA VAL A 63 3.49 0.81 2.75
C VAL A 63 2.23 0.17 3.30
N TYR A 64 2.21 -1.15 3.33
CA TYR A 64 1.04 -1.88 3.79
C TYR A 64 1.47 -3.15 4.53
N LYS A 65 0.57 -3.64 5.36
CA LYS A 65 0.75 -4.92 6.05
C LYS A 65 -0.24 -5.94 5.50
N VAL A 66 0.20 -7.18 5.41
CA VAL A 66 -0.63 -8.28 4.94
C VAL A 66 -0.92 -9.20 6.13
N TYR A 67 -2.20 -9.37 6.43
CA TYR A 67 -2.65 -10.27 7.48
C TYR A 67 -3.27 -11.49 6.83
N ASP A 68 -2.45 -12.50 6.59
CA ASP A 68 -2.87 -13.68 5.81
C ASP A 68 -4.00 -14.44 6.46
N ARG A 69 -4.01 -14.54 7.76
CA ARG A 69 -5.06 -15.29 8.47
C ARG A 69 -6.41 -14.60 8.40
N MET A 70 -6.41 -13.27 8.36
CA MET A 70 -7.64 -12.48 8.30
C MET A 70 -8.03 -12.11 6.88
N LEU A 71 -7.14 -12.35 5.92
CA LEU A 71 -7.32 -11.93 4.54
C LEU A 71 -7.55 -10.42 4.45
N VAL A 72 -6.70 -9.67 5.16
CA VAL A 72 -6.76 -8.22 5.22
C VAL A 72 -5.43 -7.62 4.80
N ILE A 73 -5.50 -6.55 4.03
CA ILE A 73 -4.34 -5.72 3.71
C ILE A 73 -4.61 -4.35 4.34
N GLU A 74 -3.75 -3.94 5.25
CA GLU A 74 -3.87 -2.64 5.88
C GLU A 74 -2.86 -1.68 5.29
N VAL A 75 -3.35 -0.61 4.64
CA VAL A 75 -2.47 0.43 4.12
C VAL A 75 -2.12 1.37 5.27
N ILE A 76 -0.84 1.44 5.61
CA ILE A 76 -0.38 2.18 6.78
C ILE A 76 0.31 3.49 6.44
N ARG A 77 0.77 3.66 5.21
CA ARG A 77 1.47 4.89 4.85
C ARG A 77 1.45 5.11 3.33
N VAL A 78 1.26 6.36 2.93
CA VAL A 78 1.40 6.79 1.54
C VAL A 78 2.36 7.97 1.54
N ARG A 79 3.48 7.85 0.83
CA ARG A 79 4.52 8.87 0.85
C ARG A 79 5.00 9.22 -0.55
N ASN A 80 5.29 10.50 -0.76
CA ASN A 80 6.02 10.92 -1.94
C ASN A 80 7.48 10.50 -1.77
N ARG A 81 8.16 10.23 -2.89
CA ARG A 81 9.56 9.83 -2.87
C ARG A 81 10.44 10.81 -2.09
N LYS A 82 10.17 12.12 -2.24
CA LYS A 82 10.96 13.15 -1.55
C LYS A 82 10.78 13.06 -0.04
N ASP A 83 9.57 12.78 0.40
CA ASP A 83 9.26 12.70 1.83
C ASP A 83 9.87 11.46 2.47
N ALA A 84 10.11 10.41 1.67
CA ALA A 84 10.63 9.16 2.18
C ALA A 84 12.09 9.26 2.64
N TYR A 85 12.78 10.31 2.23
CA TYR A 85 14.19 10.51 2.56
C TYR A 85 14.41 11.59 3.61
N GLN A 86 13.35 12.10 4.19
CA GLN A 86 13.46 13.12 5.24
C GLN A 86 13.37 12.52 6.62
#